data_c1cd44e158270bcc98782bab4df642eb
#
_entry.id   c1cd44e158270bcc98782bab4df642eb
#
_cell.length_a   1.000
_cell.length_b   1.000
_cell.length_c   1.000
_cell.angle_alpha   90.00
_cell.angle_beta   90.00
_cell.angle_gamma   90.00
#
_symmetry.space_group_name_H-M   'P 1'
#
loop_
_entity.id
_entity.type
_entity.pdbx_description
1 polymer ?
#
loop_
_entity_poly.entity_id
_entity_poly.type
_entity_poly.pdbx_seq_one_letter_code
_entity_poly.pdbx_strand_id
1 'polypeptide(L)'
;MRCCSVAFVLVVVQSWVPALRSDLILYPWLNPSLEDVVPSRDVANPPVMKEILDADSPSHSVPMFGEYVNLKWVTWNGSLPNGAVAIFNGYTERTDYVCKVNCEAGFYTPSKGSVCQYPYADKEYASSKFQILVNVDHFEFLEWVEDSYGSVPEYAVRTCADVAIYVGKNKYGLGKVVTQHEAFFLPWEGDEYWYKSYQVLAINRGSYSQHISHVEYGIDQMELFHHPPETLQLSKVTNLECNSVEKTVRLEKTSTVEKSWDIGRETRNGSVSTMNAKVPILGPGTVDFTKEQKVTFSEGTTLVESISHTVSVEILVPPNHSCSVRMDGRKMTADIPFTGRLSRTNHNGDTHWTSITGTYDGLTVGEINAVVERCQPVADAVPCPADEQ
;
A
#
# COMPACT_ATOMS: atom_id res chain seq x y z
N MET A 1 49.70 17.53 65.82
CA MET A 1 49.60 18.92 65.34
C MET A 1 48.26 19.06 64.69
N ARG A 2 47.47 19.92 65.25
CA ARG A 2 46.16 20.48 64.92
C ARG A 2 45.19 19.68 64.01
N CYS A 3 44.21 19.13 64.75
CA CYS A 3 42.87 18.74 64.22
C CYS A 3 42.11 19.93 63.64
N CYS A 4 41.38 19.67 62.57
CA CYS A 4 40.24 20.50 62.19
C CYS A 4 39.00 19.61 62.22
N SER A 5 38.14 19.86 63.20
CA SER A 5 36.78 19.32 63.29
C SER A 5 35.88 20.02 62.28
N VAL A 6 35.15 19.28 61.47
CA VAL A 6 34.05 19.77 60.68
C VAL A 6 32.74 19.36 61.34
N ALA A 7 31.99 20.37 61.82
CA ALA A 7 30.65 20.18 62.36
C ALA A 7 29.63 19.98 61.32
N PHE A 8 28.88 18.85 61.32
CA PHE A 8 27.68 18.63 60.55
C PHE A 8 26.48 19.27 61.25
N VAL A 9 25.86 20.21 60.62
CA VAL A 9 24.55 20.77 61.02
C VAL A 9 23.47 19.90 60.41
N LEU A 10 22.72 19.17 61.20
CA LEU A 10 21.53 18.43 60.85
C LEU A 10 20.35 19.41 60.85
N VAL A 11 19.83 19.74 59.64
CA VAL A 11 18.57 20.47 59.51
C VAL A 11 17.44 19.45 59.46
N VAL A 12 16.69 19.35 60.56
CA VAL A 12 15.45 18.54 60.60
C VAL A 12 14.34 19.39 60.01
N VAL A 13 13.89 19.03 58.78
CA VAL A 13 12.66 19.57 58.19
C VAL A 13 11.49 18.73 58.69
N GLN A 14 10.71 19.27 59.61
CA GLN A 14 9.42 18.71 59.99
C GLN A 14 8.41 19.01 58.90
N SER A 15 8.08 18.02 58.08
CA SER A 15 6.93 18.07 57.16
C SER A 15 5.64 17.78 57.96
N TRP A 16 4.81 18.79 58.06
CA TRP A 16 3.44 18.63 58.52
C TRP A 16 2.65 17.91 57.43
N VAL A 17 2.23 16.66 57.67
CA VAL A 17 1.23 15.95 56.89
C VAL A 17 -0.13 16.24 57.51
N PRO A 18 -1.07 16.93 56.82
CA PRO A 18 -2.43 17.01 57.31
C PRO A 18 -3.10 15.64 57.17
N ALA A 19 -3.69 15.17 58.27
CA ALA A 19 -4.49 13.95 58.32
C ALA A 19 -5.60 14.05 57.28
N LEU A 20 -5.58 13.22 56.27
CA LEU A 20 -6.69 13.03 55.34
C LEU A 20 -7.85 12.35 56.08
N ARG A 21 -8.87 13.14 56.35
CA ARG A 21 -10.21 12.67 56.73
C ARG A 21 -10.70 11.81 55.60
N SER A 22 -11.08 10.58 55.90
CA SER A 22 -11.84 9.69 54.99
C SER A 22 -13.29 10.21 54.88
N ASP A 23 -13.49 11.19 54.07
CA ASP A 23 -14.81 11.53 53.58
C ASP A 23 -15.09 10.61 52.38
N LEU A 24 -16.11 9.76 52.53
CA LEU A 24 -16.76 9.02 51.50
C LEU A 24 -17.12 10.00 50.38
N ILE A 25 -16.35 10.03 49.31
CA ILE A 25 -16.72 10.71 48.09
C ILE A 25 -17.79 9.84 47.43
N LEU A 26 -19.04 10.17 47.74
CA LEU A 26 -20.16 9.85 46.89
C LEU A 26 -19.84 10.48 45.55
N TYR A 27 -19.49 9.64 44.55
CA TYR A 27 -19.42 10.09 43.16
C TYR A 27 -20.82 10.59 42.77
N PRO A 28 -21.02 11.90 42.56
CA PRO A 28 -22.21 12.32 41.86
C PRO A 28 -22.13 11.74 40.47
N TRP A 29 -23.19 11.13 40.02
CA TRP A 29 -23.44 10.82 38.61
C TRP A 29 -23.53 12.16 37.88
N LEU A 30 -22.36 12.71 37.53
CA LEU A 30 -22.28 13.96 36.81
C LEU A 30 -22.62 13.63 35.35
N ASN A 31 -23.84 14.03 34.97
CA ASN A 31 -24.10 14.41 33.60
C ASN A 31 -22.91 15.23 33.08
N PRO A 32 -22.53 15.08 31.78
CA PRO A 32 -21.51 15.92 31.18
C PRO A 32 -21.72 17.38 31.54
N SER A 33 -20.68 18.08 31.96
CA SER A 33 -20.80 19.45 32.43
C SER A 33 -21.52 20.29 31.38
N LEU A 34 -22.57 21.00 31.78
CA LEU A 34 -23.45 21.80 30.92
C LEU A 34 -22.71 22.89 30.08
N GLU A 35 -21.43 23.13 30.36
CA GLU A 35 -20.65 24.14 29.67
C GLU A 35 -20.19 23.69 28.25
N ASP A 36 -20.11 22.38 28.00
CA ASP A 36 -19.66 21.80 26.72
C ASP A 36 -20.81 21.18 25.90
N VAL A 37 -22.01 21.09 26.47
CA VAL A 37 -23.18 20.41 25.86
C VAL A 37 -24.25 21.43 25.50
N VAL A 38 -24.56 21.50 24.21
CA VAL A 38 -25.75 22.25 23.76
C VAL A 38 -26.84 21.21 23.43
N PRO A 39 -28.07 21.31 23.99
CA PRO A 39 -29.13 20.34 23.68
C PRO A 39 -29.44 20.31 22.18
N SER A 40 -29.66 19.12 21.64
CA SER A 40 -29.84 18.83 20.21
C SER A 40 -31.12 19.42 19.57
N ARG A 41 -31.90 20.22 20.31
CA ARG A 41 -33.22 20.65 19.88
C ARG A 41 -33.31 21.59 18.68
N ASP A 42 -32.18 22.14 18.22
CA ASP A 42 -32.14 23.13 17.13
C ASP A 42 -31.52 22.63 15.82
N VAL A 43 -31.19 21.33 15.73
CA VAL A 43 -30.65 20.76 14.49
C VAL A 43 -31.82 20.27 13.61
N ALA A 44 -32.01 20.92 12.48
CA ALA A 44 -33.03 20.50 11.51
C ALA A 44 -32.80 19.03 11.10
N ASN A 45 -33.89 18.23 11.15
CA ASN A 45 -33.88 16.83 10.76
C ASN A 45 -33.16 16.63 9.41
N PRO A 46 -32.15 15.74 9.32
CA PRO A 46 -31.59 15.39 8.04
C PRO A 46 -32.65 14.75 7.14
N PRO A 47 -32.57 14.90 5.82
CA PRO A 47 -33.53 14.28 4.91
C PRO A 47 -33.52 12.78 5.11
N VAL A 48 -34.72 12.21 5.28
CA VAL A 48 -34.95 10.77 5.41
C VAL A 48 -34.34 10.06 4.20
N MET A 49 -33.24 9.38 4.39
CA MET A 49 -32.67 8.52 3.38
C MET A 49 -33.60 7.31 3.21
N LYS A 50 -34.23 7.18 2.04
CA LYS A 50 -35.04 6.00 1.69
C LYS A 50 -34.19 4.76 1.85
N GLU A 51 -34.65 3.80 2.64
CA GLU A 51 -34.13 2.44 2.73
C GLU A 51 -33.98 1.83 1.33
N ILE A 52 -32.77 1.60 0.90
CA ILE A 52 -32.48 0.63 -0.15
C ILE A 52 -32.11 -0.67 0.58
N LEU A 53 -33.17 -1.46 0.85
CA LEU A 53 -33.02 -2.86 1.27
C LEU A 53 -32.76 -3.67 0.00
N ASP A 54 -31.51 -3.91 -0.32
CA ASP A 54 -31.13 -5.03 -1.18
C ASP A 54 -30.51 -6.11 -0.32
N ALA A 55 -31.31 -7.17 -0.16
CA ALA A 55 -30.95 -8.41 0.48
C ALA A 55 -30.09 -9.25 -0.50
N ASP A 56 -29.17 -10.03 0.09
CA ASP A 56 -28.45 -11.15 -0.48
C ASP A 56 -27.40 -10.86 -1.58
N SER A 57 -26.21 -10.51 -1.11
CA SER A 57 -24.97 -10.85 -1.81
C SER A 57 -23.90 -11.31 -0.81
N PRO A 58 -23.05 -12.31 -1.20
CA PRO A 58 -22.08 -12.90 -0.28
C PRO A 58 -21.07 -11.84 0.18
N SER A 59 -20.61 -11.98 1.43
CA SER A 59 -19.80 -11.07 2.20
C SER A 59 -18.51 -10.63 1.46
N HIS A 60 -18.63 -9.63 0.59
CA HIS A 60 -17.47 -8.89 0.12
C HIS A 60 -17.29 -7.69 1.07
N SER A 61 -16.15 -7.66 1.78
CA SER A 61 -15.70 -6.48 2.49
C SER A 61 -15.57 -5.34 1.48
N VAL A 62 -16.45 -4.32 1.56
CA VAL A 62 -16.35 -3.15 0.71
C VAL A 62 -15.11 -2.37 1.15
N PRO A 63 -14.10 -2.16 0.28
CA PRO A 63 -12.94 -1.34 0.64
C PRO A 63 -13.42 0.08 0.94
N MET A 64 -12.90 0.69 2.00
CA MET A 64 -13.08 2.12 2.21
C MET A 64 -12.37 2.85 1.08
N PHE A 65 -13.15 3.27 0.08
CA PHE A 65 -12.79 4.24 -0.96
C PHE A 65 -11.45 4.03 -1.65
N GLY A 66 -11.11 2.86 -2.15
CA GLY A 66 -10.01 2.67 -3.09
C GLY A 66 -8.61 3.12 -2.63
N GLU A 67 -8.49 3.70 -1.44
CA GLU A 67 -7.25 4.26 -0.92
C GLU A 67 -6.66 3.51 0.28
N TYR A 68 -7.46 2.69 1.01
CA TYR A 68 -7.01 2.03 2.26
C TYR A 68 -7.33 0.55 2.22
N VAL A 69 -6.44 -0.24 1.68
CA VAL A 69 -6.64 -1.69 1.56
C VAL A 69 -6.65 -2.38 2.92
N ASN A 70 -5.88 -1.85 3.89
CA ASN A 70 -5.72 -2.46 5.21
C ASN A 70 -6.66 -1.89 6.28
N LEU A 71 -7.41 -0.83 6.00
CA LEU A 71 -8.43 -0.31 6.90
C LEU A 71 -9.81 -0.52 6.27
N LYS A 72 -10.65 -1.37 6.87
CA LYS A 72 -11.93 -1.77 6.27
C LYS A 72 -13.03 -1.97 7.30
N TRP A 73 -14.28 -1.80 6.86
CA TRP A 73 -15.45 -2.15 7.62
C TRP A 73 -15.81 -3.62 7.39
N VAL A 74 -15.85 -4.41 8.47
CA VAL A 74 -16.15 -5.84 8.44
C VAL A 74 -17.49 -6.10 9.12
N THR A 75 -18.38 -6.81 8.43
CA THR A 75 -19.71 -7.16 8.97
C THR A 75 -19.55 -8.02 10.23
N TRP A 76 -20.28 -7.66 11.28
CA TRP A 76 -20.32 -8.41 12.52
C TRP A 76 -20.86 -9.83 12.30
N ASN A 77 -20.13 -10.83 12.77
CA ASN A 77 -20.44 -12.25 12.62
C ASN A 77 -20.56 -13.00 13.96
N GLY A 78 -20.62 -12.26 15.08
CA GLY A 78 -20.69 -12.83 16.43
C GLY A 78 -19.37 -12.83 17.20
N SER A 79 -18.25 -12.49 16.55
CA SER A 79 -16.94 -12.39 17.18
C SER A 79 -16.17 -11.16 16.72
N LEU A 80 -15.32 -10.62 17.59
CA LEU A 80 -14.43 -9.51 17.24
C LEU A 80 -13.37 -10.00 16.22
N PRO A 81 -13.26 -9.34 15.06
CA PRO A 81 -12.22 -9.63 14.10
C PRO A 81 -10.86 -9.19 14.63
N ASN A 82 -9.79 -9.90 14.21
CA ASN A 82 -8.43 -9.45 14.49
C ASN A 82 -8.18 -8.08 13.86
N GLY A 83 -7.50 -7.20 14.59
CA GLY A 83 -7.25 -5.83 14.15
C GLY A 83 -8.42 -4.86 14.34
N ALA A 84 -9.48 -5.26 15.08
CA ALA A 84 -10.58 -4.36 15.43
C ALA A 84 -10.06 -3.09 16.10
N VAL A 85 -10.42 -1.93 15.55
CA VAL A 85 -10.00 -0.62 16.07
C VAL A 85 -10.79 -0.28 17.34
N ALA A 86 -10.08 0.06 18.43
CA ALA A 86 -10.66 0.30 19.73
C ALA A 86 -10.00 1.46 20.46
N ILE A 87 -10.70 1.96 21.45
CA ILE A 87 -10.16 2.86 22.48
C ILE A 87 -10.41 2.27 23.88
N PHE A 88 -9.52 2.57 24.81
CA PHE A 88 -9.87 2.47 26.22
C PHE A 88 -10.62 3.74 26.62
N ASN A 89 -11.90 3.59 26.96
CA ASN A 89 -12.73 4.69 27.42
C ASN A 89 -12.49 4.86 28.93
N GLY A 90 -11.66 5.83 29.31
CA GLY A 90 -11.31 6.08 30.70
C GLY A 90 -12.46 6.64 31.55
N TYR A 91 -13.52 7.18 30.93
CA TYR A 91 -14.69 7.69 31.64
C TYR A 91 -15.60 6.56 32.14
N THR A 92 -15.69 5.48 31.36
CA THR A 92 -16.52 4.30 31.68
C THR A 92 -15.73 3.07 32.07
N GLU A 93 -14.39 3.18 32.10
CA GLU A 93 -13.43 2.12 32.43
C GLU A 93 -13.64 0.83 31.60
N ARG A 94 -13.88 0.97 30.31
CA ARG A 94 -14.10 -0.16 29.40
C ARG A 94 -13.42 0.05 28.04
N THR A 95 -13.29 -1.03 27.27
CA THR A 95 -12.85 -0.96 25.88
C THR A 95 -14.07 -0.79 24.98
N ASP A 96 -14.08 0.25 24.17
CA ASP A 96 -15.06 0.53 23.13
C ASP A 96 -14.43 0.33 21.75
N TYR A 97 -15.07 -0.48 20.90
CA TYR A 97 -14.64 -0.76 19.53
C TYR A 97 -15.41 0.12 18.55
N VAL A 98 -14.72 0.63 17.53
CA VAL A 98 -15.34 1.46 16.50
C VAL A 98 -16.27 0.59 15.65
N CYS A 99 -17.56 0.93 15.66
CA CYS A 99 -18.56 0.28 14.83
C CYS A 99 -19.37 1.29 14.03
N LYS A 100 -20.12 0.80 13.06
CA LYS A 100 -21.13 1.60 12.37
C LYS A 100 -22.37 0.78 12.03
N VAL A 101 -23.49 1.47 11.96
CA VAL A 101 -24.76 0.98 11.44
C VAL A 101 -25.12 1.86 10.23
N ASN A 102 -25.22 1.28 9.03
CA ASN A 102 -25.26 2.06 7.80
C ASN A 102 -24.06 3.03 7.73
N CYS A 103 -24.29 4.34 7.77
CA CYS A 103 -23.23 5.35 7.80
C CYS A 103 -23.03 6.01 9.17
N GLU A 104 -23.76 5.59 10.20
CA GLU A 104 -23.70 6.16 11.54
C GLU A 104 -22.62 5.47 12.38
N ALA A 105 -21.53 6.16 12.71
CA ALA A 105 -20.49 5.63 13.57
C ALA A 105 -20.91 5.71 15.05
N GLY A 106 -20.46 4.71 15.81
CA GLY A 106 -20.72 4.58 17.22
C GLY A 106 -19.72 3.61 17.88
N PHE A 107 -20.16 2.92 18.93
CA PHE A 107 -19.31 1.97 19.63
C PHE A 107 -19.98 0.62 19.86
N TYR A 108 -19.15 -0.41 19.82
CA TYR A 108 -19.45 -1.74 20.32
C TYR A 108 -18.62 -2.01 21.58
N THR A 109 -19.25 -2.58 22.59
CA THR A 109 -18.54 -3.10 23.77
C THR A 109 -19.16 -4.43 24.21
N PRO A 110 -18.35 -5.46 24.53
CA PRO A 110 -18.89 -6.76 24.93
C PRO A 110 -19.85 -6.71 26.13
N SER A 111 -19.65 -5.74 27.03
CA SER A 111 -20.47 -5.59 28.24
C SER A 111 -21.93 -5.14 27.96
N LYS A 112 -22.20 -4.56 26.79
CA LYS A 112 -23.55 -4.14 26.36
C LYS A 112 -24.22 -5.14 25.40
N GLY A 113 -23.60 -6.31 25.17
CA GLY A 113 -24.11 -7.35 24.26
C GLY A 113 -23.65 -7.16 22.82
N SER A 114 -24.14 -8.00 21.90
CA SER A 114 -23.73 -8.03 20.48
C SER A 114 -24.47 -6.95 19.66
N VAL A 115 -24.32 -5.68 20.04
CA VAL A 115 -24.96 -4.54 19.39
C VAL A 115 -23.99 -3.37 19.26
N CYS A 116 -24.09 -2.61 18.17
CA CYS A 116 -23.45 -1.31 18.00
C CYS A 116 -24.39 -0.22 18.51
N GLN A 117 -23.92 0.58 19.45
CA GLN A 117 -24.60 1.77 19.93
C GLN A 117 -24.23 2.95 19.05
N TYR A 118 -25.18 3.67 18.51
CA TYR A 118 -24.93 4.81 17.62
C TYR A 118 -25.92 5.96 17.83
N PRO A 119 -25.50 7.20 17.65
CA PRO A 119 -26.35 8.37 17.81
C PRO A 119 -27.10 8.66 16.52
N TYR A 120 -28.40 8.93 16.61
CA TYR A 120 -29.24 9.35 15.49
C TYR A 120 -30.51 10.02 15.96
N ALA A 121 -30.88 11.16 15.34
CA ALA A 121 -32.13 11.86 15.56
C ALA A 121 -32.49 12.03 17.06
N ASP A 122 -31.58 12.65 17.81
CA ASP A 122 -31.68 12.97 19.25
C ASP A 122 -31.68 11.75 20.18
N LYS A 123 -31.41 10.54 19.67
CA LYS A 123 -31.46 9.30 20.46
C LYS A 123 -30.23 8.43 20.27
N GLU A 124 -29.91 7.63 21.29
CA GLU A 124 -29.03 6.48 21.17
C GLU A 124 -29.84 5.28 20.67
N TYR A 125 -29.38 4.68 19.59
CA TYR A 125 -29.94 3.46 19.04
C TYR A 125 -28.94 2.30 19.18
N ALA A 126 -29.46 1.08 19.19
CA ALA A 126 -28.69 -0.15 19.23
C ALA A 126 -29.09 -1.06 18.06
N SER A 127 -28.13 -1.59 17.32
CA SER A 127 -28.40 -2.53 16.24
C SER A 127 -27.49 -3.76 16.34
N SER A 128 -28.08 -4.94 16.11
CA SER A 128 -27.34 -6.20 15.99
C SER A 128 -26.76 -6.42 14.57
N LYS A 129 -27.22 -5.61 13.59
CA LYS A 129 -26.66 -5.60 12.23
C LYS A 129 -25.73 -4.40 12.10
N PHE A 130 -24.44 -4.63 12.14
CA PHE A 130 -23.45 -3.57 12.11
C PHE A 130 -22.10 -4.05 11.53
N GLN A 131 -21.19 -3.11 11.32
CA GLN A 131 -19.83 -3.38 10.90
C GLN A 131 -18.84 -2.85 11.94
N ILE A 132 -17.71 -3.55 12.09
CA ILE A 132 -16.57 -3.15 12.91
C ILE A 132 -15.48 -2.60 12.01
N LEU A 133 -14.82 -1.51 12.42
CA LEU A 133 -13.64 -1.00 11.75
C LEU A 133 -12.43 -1.90 12.09
N VAL A 134 -11.77 -2.40 11.05
CA VAL A 134 -10.62 -3.30 11.18
C VAL A 134 -9.41 -2.72 10.49
N ASN A 135 -8.31 -2.60 11.22
CA ASN A 135 -6.97 -2.33 10.70
C ASN A 135 -6.26 -3.68 10.53
N VAL A 136 -6.29 -4.21 9.31
CA VAL A 136 -5.71 -5.52 8.98
C VAL A 136 -4.22 -5.51 9.27
N ASP A 137 -3.73 -6.54 9.97
CA ASP A 137 -2.35 -6.68 10.42
C ASP A 137 -1.85 -5.50 11.27
N HIS A 138 -2.74 -4.63 11.75
CA HIS A 138 -2.40 -3.35 12.37
C HIS A 138 -1.49 -2.47 11.49
N PHE A 139 -1.64 -2.58 10.16
CA PHE A 139 -0.70 -2.00 9.21
C PHE A 139 -0.79 -0.48 9.10
N GLU A 140 -1.99 0.10 9.16
CA GLU A 140 -2.14 1.55 9.11
C GLU A 140 -1.76 2.20 10.44
N PHE A 141 -1.03 3.32 10.38
CA PHE A 141 -0.76 4.17 11.54
C PHE A 141 -1.97 5.05 11.79
N LEU A 142 -2.72 4.75 12.84
CA LEU A 142 -3.93 5.49 13.22
C LEU A 142 -3.62 6.49 14.32
N GLU A 143 -4.21 7.67 14.24
CA GLU A 143 -4.11 8.71 15.24
C GLU A 143 -5.45 9.40 15.50
N TRP A 144 -5.59 9.99 16.68
CA TRP A 144 -6.73 10.81 17.04
C TRP A 144 -6.31 12.28 16.99
N VAL A 145 -6.86 13.01 16.03
CA VAL A 145 -6.53 14.43 15.78
C VAL A 145 -7.61 15.31 16.38
N GLU A 146 -7.22 16.26 17.24
CA GLU A 146 -8.14 17.23 17.81
C GLU A 146 -8.70 18.16 16.73
N ASP A 147 -10.01 18.38 16.75
CA ASP A 147 -10.70 19.23 15.81
C ASP A 147 -11.99 19.79 16.41
N SER A 148 -12.68 20.64 15.68
CA SER A 148 -13.87 21.34 16.15
C SER A 148 -14.72 21.90 15.02
N TYR A 149 -15.98 22.24 15.35
CA TYR A 149 -16.91 22.95 14.46
C TYR A 149 -17.09 22.29 13.07
N GLY A 150 -17.14 20.95 13.03
CA GLY A 150 -17.33 20.18 11.79
C GLY A 150 -16.06 19.99 10.94
N SER A 151 -14.94 20.57 11.34
CA SER A 151 -13.67 20.36 10.70
C SER A 151 -13.17 18.93 10.88
N VAL A 152 -12.42 18.41 9.91
CA VAL A 152 -11.83 17.09 9.94
C VAL A 152 -10.47 17.10 9.26
N PRO A 153 -9.48 16.33 9.76
CA PRO A 153 -8.16 16.26 9.15
C PRO A 153 -8.20 15.60 7.77
N GLU A 154 -7.15 15.77 6.96
CA GLU A 154 -7.07 15.30 5.57
C GLU A 154 -7.20 13.79 5.52
N TYR A 155 -6.86 12.95 6.21
CA TYR A 155 -7.02 11.50 6.10
C TYR A 155 -7.98 10.93 7.15
N ALA A 156 -9.00 11.70 7.47
CA ALA A 156 -10.04 11.30 8.41
C ALA A 156 -10.80 10.05 7.94
N VAL A 157 -11.05 9.16 8.87
CA VAL A 157 -11.75 7.89 8.61
C VAL A 157 -13.24 8.13 8.42
N ARG A 158 -13.70 8.00 7.17
CA ARG A 158 -15.12 8.10 6.82
C ARG A 158 -15.88 6.81 7.17
N THR A 159 -17.17 6.95 7.38
CA THR A 159 -18.08 5.82 7.54
C THR A 159 -18.59 5.28 6.21
N CYS A 160 -18.90 6.14 5.25
CA CYS A 160 -19.40 5.81 3.90
C CYS A 160 -18.81 6.78 2.86
N ALA A 161 -18.88 6.39 1.56
CA ALA A 161 -18.36 7.18 0.44
C ALA A 161 -19.05 8.51 0.25
N ASP A 162 -20.37 8.44 0.23
CA ASP A 162 -21.21 9.49 -0.31
C ASP A 162 -21.66 10.48 0.76
N VAL A 163 -21.21 10.30 2.01
CA VAL A 163 -21.59 11.15 3.13
C VAL A 163 -20.38 11.66 3.89
N ALA A 164 -20.44 12.91 4.35
CA ALA A 164 -19.38 13.54 5.14
C ALA A 164 -19.57 13.25 6.64
N ILE A 165 -19.56 11.95 6.98
CA ILE A 165 -19.64 11.44 8.34
C ILE A 165 -18.36 10.68 8.65
N TYR A 166 -17.73 10.98 9.79
CA TYR A 166 -16.43 10.47 10.18
C TYR A 166 -16.46 9.84 11.57
N VAL A 167 -15.51 8.96 11.84
CA VAL A 167 -15.32 8.37 13.15
C VAL A 167 -14.72 9.42 14.09
N GLY A 168 -15.40 9.69 15.17
CA GLY A 168 -14.96 10.65 16.18
C GLY A 168 -15.03 10.12 17.59
N LYS A 169 -14.40 10.84 18.51
CA LYS A 169 -14.50 10.64 19.95
C LYS A 169 -14.34 11.95 20.71
N ASN A 170 -14.76 11.92 21.96
CA ASN A 170 -14.36 12.90 22.97
C ASN A 170 -13.95 12.19 24.28
N LYS A 171 -13.83 12.92 25.37
CA LYS A 171 -13.51 12.35 26.70
C LYS A 171 -14.55 11.34 27.21
N TYR A 172 -15.74 11.33 26.66
CA TYR A 172 -16.83 10.45 27.10
C TYR A 172 -16.97 9.18 26.26
N GLY A 173 -16.51 9.16 25.02
CA GLY A 173 -16.55 7.95 24.19
C GLY A 173 -16.53 8.18 22.68
N LEU A 174 -16.81 7.10 21.96
CA LEU A 174 -16.87 7.05 20.49
C LEU A 174 -18.23 7.49 19.96
N GLY A 175 -18.23 8.08 18.78
CA GLY A 175 -19.42 8.49 18.05
C GLY A 175 -19.07 8.92 16.61
N LYS A 176 -19.85 9.84 16.06
CA LYS A 176 -19.68 10.34 14.69
C LYS A 176 -19.43 11.85 14.65
N VAL A 177 -18.62 12.30 13.70
CA VAL A 177 -18.53 13.72 13.32
C VAL A 177 -19.33 13.93 12.05
N VAL A 178 -20.25 14.88 12.05
CA VAL A 178 -21.06 15.25 10.89
C VAL A 178 -20.69 16.68 10.48
N THR A 179 -19.98 16.83 9.37
CA THR A 179 -19.43 18.13 8.95
C THR A 179 -20.54 19.15 8.66
N GLN A 180 -21.67 18.72 8.08
CA GLN A 180 -22.83 19.58 7.79
C GLN A 180 -23.50 20.15 9.03
N HIS A 181 -23.40 19.46 10.18
CA HIS A 181 -23.95 19.92 11.45
C HIS A 181 -22.89 20.60 12.33
N GLU A 182 -21.66 20.65 11.83
CA GLU A 182 -20.52 21.27 12.52
C GLU A 182 -20.31 20.72 13.94
N ALA A 183 -20.52 19.41 14.15
CA ALA A 183 -20.48 18.79 15.47
C ALA A 183 -20.09 17.31 15.45
N PHE A 184 -19.63 16.87 16.61
CA PHE A 184 -19.50 15.47 16.99
C PHE A 184 -20.75 15.04 17.76
N PHE A 185 -21.25 13.85 17.50
CA PHE A 185 -22.43 13.26 18.12
C PHE A 185 -22.06 12.01 18.89
N LEU A 186 -22.41 11.97 20.17
CA LEU A 186 -22.14 10.90 21.12
C LEU A 186 -23.44 10.17 21.47
N PRO A 187 -23.52 8.82 21.34
CA PRO A 187 -24.63 8.06 21.91
C PRO A 187 -24.37 7.83 23.40
N TRP A 188 -25.31 8.21 24.24
CA TRP A 188 -25.15 8.12 25.69
C TRP A 188 -26.48 7.98 26.43
N GLU A 189 -26.64 6.90 27.20
CA GLU A 189 -27.80 6.65 28.09
C GLU A 189 -29.18 6.85 27.43
N GLY A 190 -29.32 6.45 26.19
CA GLY A 190 -30.56 6.51 25.42
C GLY A 190 -30.76 7.78 24.60
N ASP A 191 -29.90 8.77 24.75
CA ASP A 191 -29.99 10.06 24.06
C ASP A 191 -28.75 10.31 23.17
N GLU A 192 -28.87 11.26 22.24
CA GLU A 192 -27.77 11.78 21.42
C GLU A 192 -27.33 13.13 21.98
N TYR A 193 -26.02 13.24 22.27
CA TYR A 193 -25.39 14.48 22.74
C TYR A 193 -24.42 14.97 21.69
N TRP A 194 -24.36 16.28 21.47
CA TRP A 194 -23.44 16.85 20.52
C TRP A 194 -22.44 17.83 21.15
N TYR A 195 -21.25 17.90 20.53
CA TYR A 195 -20.11 18.69 21.02
C TYR A 195 -19.44 19.40 19.86
N LYS A 196 -18.96 20.62 20.10
CA LYS A 196 -18.19 21.39 19.12
C LYS A 196 -16.70 21.03 19.12
N SER A 197 -16.17 20.53 20.22
CA SER A 197 -14.77 20.06 20.36
C SER A 197 -14.71 18.54 20.46
N TYR A 198 -13.85 17.92 19.70
CA TYR A 198 -13.74 16.46 19.59
C TYR A 198 -12.39 16.05 19.02
N GLN A 199 -12.16 14.75 18.91
CA GLN A 199 -11.06 14.17 18.15
C GLN A 199 -11.63 13.33 17.01
N VAL A 200 -10.94 13.37 15.86
CA VAL A 200 -11.29 12.58 14.66
C VAL A 200 -10.26 11.50 14.46
N LEU A 201 -10.71 10.27 14.16
CA LEU A 201 -9.81 9.20 13.77
C LEU A 201 -9.26 9.48 12.37
N ALA A 202 -7.94 9.50 12.24
CA ALA A 202 -7.26 9.71 10.98
C ALA A 202 -6.16 8.69 10.76
N ILE A 203 -5.76 8.51 9.50
CA ILE A 203 -4.56 7.76 9.15
C ILE A 203 -3.39 8.73 9.12
N ASN A 204 -2.37 8.47 9.96
CA ASN A 204 -1.14 9.22 9.93
C ASN A 204 -0.34 8.86 8.67
N ARG A 205 -0.27 9.80 7.73
CA ARG A 205 0.52 9.69 6.50
C ARG A 205 1.83 10.48 6.53
N GLY A 206 2.41 10.66 7.69
CA GLY A 206 3.74 11.22 7.83
C GLY A 206 4.78 10.48 6.98
N SER A 207 5.99 11.04 6.88
CA SER A 207 7.08 10.42 6.11
C SER A 207 7.38 9.03 6.61
N TYR A 208 7.28 8.03 5.74
CA TYR A 208 7.65 6.65 6.01
C TYR A 208 8.41 6.05 4.82
N SER A 209 9.25 5.06 5.10
CA SER A 209 9.89 4.22 4.09
C SER A 209 9.12 2.91 3.95
N GLN A 210 9.08 2.37 2.73
CA GLN A 210 8.47 1.07 2.46
C GLN A 210 9.51 0.10 1.90
N HIS A 211 9.41 -1.15 2.32
CA HIS A 211 10.29 -2.23 1.89
C HIS A 211 9.51 -3.52 1.68
N ILE A 212 9.76 -4.21 0.55
CA ILE A 212 9.19 -5.53 0.26
C ILE A 212 10.23 -6.61 0.57
N SER A 213 9.79 -7.68 1.20
CA SER A 213 10.62 -8.85 1.52
C SER A 213 9.83 -10.16 1.38
N HIS A 214 10.52 -11.30 1.51
CA HIS A 214 9.90 -12.63 1.45
C HIS A 214 9.06 -12.82 0.17
N VAL A 215 9.63 -12.42 -0.97
CA VAL A 215 8.96 -12.55 -2.27
C VAL A 215 9.02 -14.01 -2.73
N GLU A 216 7.84 -14.59 -2.98
CA GLU A 216 7.66 -15.95 -3.50
C GLU A 216 6.85 -15.89 -4.79
N TYR A 217 7.37 -16.49 -5.86
CA TYR A 217 6.75 -16.46 -7.19
C TYR A 217 5.90 -17.71 -7.43
N GLY A 218 4.69 -17.53 -7.94
CA GLY A 218 3.77 -18.59 -8.36
C GLY A 218 4.06 -19.07 -9.77
N ILE A 219 5.14 -19.85 -9.95
CA ILE A 219 5.60 -20.31 -11.27
C ILE A 219 4.56 -21.17 -12.00
N ASP A 220 3.78 -21.94 -11.25
CA ASP A 220 2.72 -22.79 -11.82
C ASP A 220 1.56 -22.00 -12.46
N GLN A 221 1.47 -20.72 -12.18
CA GLN A 221 0.46 -19.79 -12.69
C GLN A 221 1.05 -18.72 -13.61
N MET A 222 2.30 -18.91 -14.00
CA MET A 222 3.01 -17.98 -14.88
C MET A 222 2.46 -18.02 -16.30
N GLU A 223 2.34 -16.84 -16.91
CA GLU A 223 2.06 -16.69 -18.34
C GLU A 223 3.33 -16.23 -19.05
N LEU A 224 3.85 -17.05 -19.98
CA LEU A 224 5.04 -16.75 -20.76
C LEU A 224 4.66 -16.61 -22.24
N PHE A 225 4.96 -15.45 -22.82
CA PHE A 225 4.66 -15.16 -24.23
C PHE A 225 5.95 -15.00 -25.04
N HIS A 226 6.02 -15.72 -26.16
CA HIS A 226 7.06 -15.59 -27.16
C HIS A 226 6.55 -14.79 -28.35
N HIS A 227 7.07 -13.58 -28.53
CA HIS A 227 6.73 -12.75 -29.69
C HIS A 227 7.40 -13.31 -30.96
N PRO A 228 6.88 -13.00 -32.15
CA PRO A 228 7.57 -13.36 -33.40
C PRO A 228 8.99 -12.81 -33.42
N PRO A 229 9.96 -13.53 -34.05
CA PRO A 229 11.31 -13.01 -34.25
C PRO A 229 11.30 -11.70 -35.03
N GLU A 230 12.13 -10.75 -34.64
CA GLU A 230 12.34 -9.47 -35.33
C GLU A 230 13.81 -9.25 -35.65
N THR A 231 14.08 -8.55 -36.75
CA THR A 231 15.44 -8.17 -37.11
C THR A 231 15.89 -7.00 -36.26
N LEU A 232 16.86 -7.24 -35.39
CA LEU A 232 17.44 -6.24 -34.47
C LEU A 232 18.46 -5.34 -35.17
N GLN A 233 19.26 -5.91 -36.09
CA GLN A 233 20.27 -5.20 -36.85
C GLN A 233 20.55 -5.88 -38.17
N LEU A 234 20.88 -5.09 -39.19
CA LEU A 234 21.28 -5.52 -40.52
C LEU A 234 22.62 -4.91 -40.88
N SER A 235 23.52 -5.72 -41.46
CA SER A 235 24.76 -5.26 -42.05
C SER A 235 24.94 -5.83 -43.44
N LYS A 236 25.58 -5.08 -44.32
CA LYS A 236 25.88 -5.48 -45.70
C LYS A 236 27.38 -5.47 -45.90
N VAL A 237 27.91 -6.57 -46.46
CA VAL A 237 29.33 -6.72 -46.74
C VAL A 237 29.50 -7.00 -48.19
N THR A 238 30.37 -6.21 -48.83
CA THR A 238 30.64 -6.30 -50.29
C THR A 238 32.07 -6.69 -50.54
N ASN A 239 32.27 -7.55 -51.54
CA ASN A 239 33.56 -7.91 -52.11
C ASN A 239 33.57 -7.48 -53.60
N LEU A 240 34.43 -6.53 -53.93
CA LEU A 240 34.66 -6.06 -55.30
C LEU A 240 35.95 -6.63 -55.94
N GLU A 241 36.62 -7.52 -55.18
CA GLU A 241 37.83 -8.21 -55.62
C GLU A 241 37.46 -9.39 -56.50
N CYS A 242 38.43 -9.86 -57.32
CA CYS A 242 38.24 -10.99 -58.21
C CYS A 242 38.41 -12.36 -57.49
N ASN A 243 38.85 -12.38 -56.26
CA ASN A 243 38.95 -13.59 -55.44
C ASN A 243 37.89 -13.57 -54.30
N SER A 244 37.46 -14.75 -53.86
CA SER A 244 36.62 -14.86 -52.66
C SER A 244 37.37 -14.37 -51.44
N VAL A 245 36.72 -13.52 -50.63
CA VAL A 245 37.36 -12.93 -49.42
C VAL A 245 36.55 -13.35 -48.18
N GLU A 246 37.29 -13.88 -47.22
CA GLU A 246 36.69 -14.12 -45.88
C GLU A 246 36.59 -12.83 -45.12
N LYS A 247 35.39 -12.54 -44.59
CA LYS A 247 35.09 -11.35 -43.79
C LYS A 247 34.36 -11.70 -42.50
N THR A 248 34.81 -11.11 -41.39
CA THR A 248 34.12 -11.19 -40.11
C THR A 248 33.14 -10.01 -39.98
N VAL A 249 31.88 -10.32 -39.80
CA VAL A 249 30.82 -9.33 -39.56
C VAL A 249 30.43 -9.38 -38.10
N ARG A 250 30.61 -8.28 -37.41
CA ARG A 250 30.16 -8.11 -36.01
C ARG A 250 28.91 -7.21 -35.99
N LEU A 251 27.87 -7.73 -35.39
CA LEU A 251 26.59 -7.01 -35.14
C LEU A 251 26.45 -6.82 -33.65
N GLU A 252 26.05 -5.61 -33.26
CA GLU A 252 25.83 -5.27 -31.84
C GLU A 252 24.58 -4.42 -31.69
N LYS A 253 23.70 -4.82 -30.78
CA LYS A 253 22.45 -4.11 -30.49
C LYS A 253 22.23 -4.07 -28.99
N THR A 254 21.99 -2.88 -28.46
CA THR A 254 21.52 -2.69 -27.07
C THR A 254 20.00 -2.66 -27.06
N SER A 255 19.40 -3.47 -26.21
CA SER A 255 17.98 -3.55 -25.97
C SER A 255 17.68 -3.15 -24.53
N THR A 256 16.59 -2.46 -24.32
CA THR A 256 16.08 -2.13 -22.99
C THR A 256 15.18 -3.26 -22.51
N VAL A 257 15.39 -3.73 -21.29
CA VAL A 257 14.55 -4.70 -20.61
C VAL A 257 13.90 -4.03 -19.40
N GLU A 258 12.64 -4.29 -19.22
CA GLU A 258 11.84 -3.76 -18.11
C GLU A 258 11.41 -4.91 -17.21
N LYS A 259 11.52 -4.70 -15.91
CA LYS A 259 11.12 -5.62 -14.85
C LYS A 259 10.26 -4.82 -13.87
N SER A 260 9.00 -5.13 -13.78
CA SER A 260 8.06 -4.43 -12.91
C SER A 260 7.42 -5.38 -11.92
N TRP A 261 7.24 -4.93 -10.67
CA TRP A 261 6.51 -5.65 -9.64
C TRP A 261 5.25 -4.84 -9.32
N ASP A 262 4.15 -5.13 -9.99
CA ASP A 262 2.86 -4.49 -9.69
C ASP A 262 2.25 -5.11 -8.44
N ILE A 263 2.20 -4.34 -7.36
CA ILE A 263 1.56 -4.70 -6.08
C ILE A 263 0.22 -3.97 -5.91
N GLY A 264 -0.34 -3.46 -6.99
CA GLY A 264 -1.65 -2.84 -7.02
C GLY A 264 -1.72 -1.47 -6.33
N ARG A 265 -2.91 -1.14 -5.83
CA ARG A 265 -3.17 0.20 -5.25
C ARG A 265 -2.55 0.41 -3.87
N GLU A 266 -2.10 -0.65 -3.23
CA GLU A 266 -1.61 -0.63 -1.84
C GLU A 266 -0.35 0.22 -1.65
N THR A 267 0.41 0.43 -2.72
CA THR A 267 1.67 1.19 -2.70
C THR A 267 1.58 2.62 -3.20
N ARG A 268 0.46 3.02 -3.81
CA ARG A 268 0.33 4.34 -4.46
C ARG A 268 0.58 5.55 -3.56
N ASN A 269 0.51 5.38 -2.26
CA ASN A 269 0.66 6.47 -1.29
C ASN A 269 2.01 6.55 -0.58
N GLY A 270 2.96 5.71 -0.99
CA GLY A 270 4.33 5.75 -0.52
C GLY A 270 5.19 4.96 -1.49
N SER A 271 6.25 5.57 -2.00
CA SER A 271 7.15 4.87 -2.90
C SER A 271 7.81 3.70 -2.16
N VAL A 272 7.67 2.49 -2.69
CA VAL A 272 8.53 1.38 -2.30
C VAL A 272 9.93 1.72 -2.77
N SER A 273 10.83 1.97 -1.85
CA SER A 273 12.21 2.34 -2.19
C SER A 273 13.10 1.15 -2.39
N THR A 274 12.80 0.01 -1.76
CA THR A 274 13.64 -1.18 -1.81
C THR A 274 12.84 -2.48 -1.72
N MET A 275 13.40 -3.54 -2.29
CA MET A 275 12.85 -4.89 -2.23
C MET A 275 13.98 -5.91 -2.11
N ASN A 276 13.79 -6.95 -1.28
CA ASN A 276 14.65 -8.15 -1.30
C ASN A 276 13.92 -9.25 -2.07
N ALA A 277 14.43 -9.61 -3.23
CA ALA A 277 13.84 -10.65 -4.06
C ALA A 277 14.89 -11.37 -4.93
N LYS A 278 14.51 -12.56 -5.37
CA LYS A 278 15.13 -13.21 -6.52
C LYS A 278 14.52 -12.59 -7.77
N VAL A 279 15.35 -12.08 -8.68
CA VAL A 279 14.84 -11.48 -9.93
C VAL A 279 14.67 -12.58 -10.97
N PRO A 280 13.48 -12.71 -11.59
CA PRO A 280 13.27 -13.68 -12.67
C PRO A 280 14.13 -13.39 -13.89
N ILE A 281 14.70 -14.44 -14.48
CA ILE A 281 15.48 -14.42 -15.72
C ILE A 281 14.70 -15.25 -16.74
N LEU A 282 14.11 -14.56 -17.74
CA LEU A 282 13.32 -15.20 -18.76
C LEU A 282 14.22 -15.88 -19.80
N GLY A 283 14.01 -17.18 -20.03
CA GLY A 283 14.67 -17.99 -21.04
C GLY A 283 13.68 -18.66 -22.00
N PRO A 284 14.19 -19.34 -23.05
CA PRO A 284 13.34 -20.08 -23.98
C PRO A 284 12.60 -21.23 -23.28
N GLY A 285 11.34 -21.00 -22.88
CA GLY A 285 10.50 -21.99 -22.22
C GLY A 285 10.80 -22.24 -20.76
N THR A 286 11.69 -21.46 -20.12
CA THR A 286 12.04 -21.57 -18.71
C THR A 286 12.13 -20.19 -18.06
N VAL A 287 11.94 -20.16 -16.75
CA VAL A 287 12.27 -19.01 -15.91
C VAL A 287 13.27 -19.45 -14.85
N ASP A 288 14.43 -18.87 -14.88
CA ASP A 288 15.46 -19.01 -13.86
C ASP A 288 15.39 -17.83 -12.88
N PHE A 289 16.11 -17.92 -11.77
CA PHE A 289 16.11 -16.85 -10.78
C PHE A 289 17.55 -16.48 -10.40
N THR A 290 17.77 -15.19 -10.18
CA THR A 290 19.00 -14.73 -9.53
C THR A 290 19.07 -15.24 -8.09
N LYS A 291 20.22 -15.09 -7.44
CA LYS A 291 20.25 -15.12 -5.97
C LYS A 291 19.42 -13.97 -5.44
N GLU A 292 18.87 -14.15 -4.23
CA GLU A 292 18.16 -13.06 -3.53
C GLU A 292 19.10 -11.85 -3.42
N GLN A 293 18.58 -10.71 -3.81
CA GLN A 293 19.32 -9.45 -3.82
C GLN A 293 18.41 -8.28 -3.43
N LYS A 294 19.04 -7.21 -2.97
CA LYS A 294 18.35 -5.96 -2.72
C LYS A 294 18.18 -5.20 -4.03
N VAL A 295 16.94 -4.98 -4.43
CA VAL A 295 16.57 -4.13 -5.56
C VAL A 295 16.19 -2.76 -5.01
N THR A 296 16.71 -1.70 -5.61
CA THR A 296 16.37 -0.31 -5.26
C THR A 296 15.62 0.30 -6.43
N PHE A 297 14.49 0.92 -6.13
CA PHE A 297 13.66 1.61 -7.13
C PHE A 297 13.89 3.11 -7.05
N SER A 298 14.00 3.76 -8.20
CA SER A 298 14.06 5.22 -8.31
C SER A 298 12.66 5.83 -8.34
N GLU A 299 11.71 5.11 -8.95
CA GLU A 299 10.32 5.53 -9.06
C GLU A 299 9.43 4.28 -9.21
N GLY A 300 8.34 4.23 -8.46
CA GLY A 300 7.44 3.07 -8.47
C GLY A 300 8.13 1.76 -8.06
N THR A 301 7.84 0.68 -8.79
CA THR A 301 8.43 -0.66 -8.59
C THR A 301 8.96 -1.25 -9.90
N THR A 302 9.45 -0.39 -10.80
CA THR A 302 10.00 -0.79 -12.10
C THR A 302 11.51 -0.62 -12.11
N LEU A 303 12.20 -1.64 -12.61
CA LEU A 303 13.63 -1.65 -12.88
C LEU A 303 13.86 -1.68 -14.39
N VAL A 304 14.60 -0.73 -14.92
CA VAL A 304 14.95 -0.64 -16.34
C VAL A 304 16.44 -0.92 -16.50
N GLU A 305 16.78 -1.93 -17.28
CA GLU A 305 18.16 -2.32 -17.56
C GLU A 305 18.42 -2.32 -19.06
N SER A 306 19.67 -2.07 -19.46
CA SER A 306 20.12 -2.18 -20.84
C SER A 306 21.00 -3.40 -21.01
N ILE A 307 20.65 -4.26 -21.97
CA ILE A 307 21.40 -5.49 -22.31
C ILE A 307 21.94 -5.35 -23.71
N SER A 308 23.25 -5.53 -23.89
CA SER A 308 23.89 -5.51 -25.20
C SER A 308 24.06 -6.93 -25.74
N HIS A 309 23.59 -7.16 -26.93
CA HIS A 309 23.73 -8.40 -27.68
C HIS A 309 24.79 -8.24 -28.76
N THR A 310 25.73 -9.14 -28.84
CA THR A 310 26.77 -9.14 -29.86
C THR A 310 26.82 -10.49 -30.54
N VAL A 311 26.85 -10.48 -31.87
CA VAL A 311 27.02 -11.68 -32.71
C VAL A 311 28.16 -11.42 -33.70
N SER A 312 29.03 -12.38 -33.85
CA SER A 312 30.10 -12.35 -34.88
C SER A 312 29.92 -13.53 -35.80
N VAL A 313 29.99 -13.28 -37.11
CA VAL A 313 29.87 -14.30 -38.15
C VAL A 313 31.01 -14.14 -39.14
N GLU A 314 31.66 -15.25 -39.47
CA GLU A 314 32.64 -15.32 -40.56
C GLU A 314 31.94 -15.78 -41.82
N ILE A 315 32.11 -15.04 -42.91
CA ILE A 315 31.47 -15.32 -44.19
C ILE A 315 32.49 -15.22 -45.32
N LEU A 316 32.41 -16.17 -46.23
CA LEU A 316 33.14 -16.11 -47.49
C LEU A 316 32.32 -15.38 -48.51
N VAL A 317 32.74 -14.17 -48.92
CA VAL A 317 32.06 -13.34 -49.89
C VAL A 317 32.63 -13.61 -51.26
N PRO A 318 31.83 -14.10 -52.24
CA PRO A 318 32.30 -14.38 -53.61
C PRO A 318 32.75 -13.10 -54.32
N PRO A 319 33.56 -13.23 -55.41
CA PRO A 319 33.97 -12.10 -56.24
C PRO A 319 32.73 -11.31 -56.75
N ASN A 320 32.80 -9.98 -56.70
CA ASN A 320 31.76 -9.09 -57.18
C ASN A 320 30.36 -9.35 -56.56
N HIS A 321 30.30 -9.83 -55.31
CA HIS A 321 29.05 -10.07 -54.57
C HIS A 321 28.97 -9.25 -53.30
N SER A 322 27.73 -9.07 -52.89
CA SER A 322 27.37 -8.46 -51.63
C SER A 322 26.44 -9.39 -50.84
N CYS A 323 26.81 -9.65 -49.58
CA CYS A 323 26.03 -10.48 -48.65
C CYS A 323 25.45 -9.63 -47.57
N SER A 324 24.19 -9.87 -47.23
CA SER A 324 23.55 -9.27 -46.02
C SER A 324 23.64 -10.23 -44.88
N VAL A 325 23.97 -9.70 -43.69
CA VAL A 325 23.95 -10.42 -42.43
C VAL A 325 22.99 -9.69 -41.50
N ARG A 326 22.01 -10.38 -41.03
CA ARG A 326 21.08 -9.84 -40.02
C ARG A 326 21.21 -10.53 -38.68
N MET A 327 21.03 -9.76 -37.63
CA MET A 327 20.84 -10.26 -36.27
C MET A 327 19.35 -10.27 -35.98
N ASP A 328 18.79 -11.43 -35.79
CA ASP A 328 17.40 -11.61 -35.38
C ASP A 328 17.36 -11.92 -33.87
N GLY A 329 16.33 -11.44 -33.21
CA GLY A 329 16.05 -11.73 -31.81
C GLY A 329 14.57 -11.87 -31.58
N ARG A 330 14.21 -12.44 -30.43
CA ARG A 330 12.82 -12.63 -30.05
C ARG A 330 12.56 -11.95 -28.71
N LYS A 331 11.52 -11.13 -28.65
CA LYS A 331 10.99 -10.60 -27.39
C LYS A 331 10.25 -11.70 -26.65
N MET A 332 10.43 -11.74 -25.36
CA MET A 332 9.71 -12.61 -24.43
C MET A 332 9.16 -11.76 -23.31
N THR A 333 7.88 -11.95 -22.97
CA THR A 333 7.24 -11.33 -21.81
C THR A 333 6.72 -12.41 -20.89
N ALA A 334 6.75 -12.13 -19.59
CA ALA A 334 6.21 -13.03 -18.59
C ALA A 334 5.47 -12.26 -17.51
N ASP A 335 4.29 -12.77 -17.18
CA ASP A 335 3.46 -12.33 -16.08
C ASP A 335 3.51 -13.43 -15.01
N ILE A 336 4.12 -13.13 -13.86
CA ILE A 336 4.34 -14.10 -12.80
C ILE A 336 3.66 -13.59 -11.51
N PRO A 337 2.60 -14.23 -11.03
CA PRO A 337 2.03 -13.90 -9.73
C PRO A 337 3.08 -14.07 -8.62
N PHE A 338 3.06 -13.17 -7.65
CA PHE A 338 3.91 -13.32 -6.47
C PHE A 338 3.17 -12.93 -5.20
N THR A 339 3.69 -13.43 -4.08
CA THR A 339 3.34 -13.00 -2.73
C THR A 339 4.56 -12.40 -2.06
N GLY A 340 4.35 -11.59 -1.04
CA GLY A 340 5.44 -10.97 -0.30
C GLY A 340 4.96 -10.32 1.00
N ARG A 341 5.89 -9.70 1.71
CA ARG A 341 5.60 -8.90 2.90
C ARG A 341 6.04 -7.46 2.67
N LEU A 342 5.10 -6.55 2.80
CA LEU A 342 5.34 -5.11 2.78
C LEU A 342 5.55 -4.63 4.20
N SER A 343 6.64 -3.94 4.46
CA SER A 343 6.87 -3.18 5.69
C SER A 343 6.78 -1.70 5.43
N ARG A 344 6.26 -0.98 6.42
CA ARG A 344 6.20 0.47 6.47
C ARG A 344 6.83 0.92 7.77
N THR A 345 7.89 1.73 7.68
CA THR A 345 8.61 2.26 8.84
C THR A 345 8.44 3.77 8.86
N ASN A 346 7.88 4.30 9.94
CA ASN A 346 7.71 5.74 10.12
C ASN A 346 9.01 6.40 10.62
N HIS A 347 8.99 7.73 10.78
CA HIS A 347 10.17 8.52 11.18
C HIS A 347 10.67 8.23 12.61
N ASN A 348 9.84 7.72 13.51
CA ASN A 348 10.24 7.35 14.88
C ASN A 348 10.77 5.90 14.95
N GLY A 349 10.76 5.15 13.85
CA GLY A 349 11.29 3.79 13.76
C GLY A 349 10.25 2.69 13.97
N ASP A 350 8.98 3.01 14.25
CA ASP A 350 7.93 2.00 14.34
C ASP A 350 7.69 1.37 12.96
N THR A 351 7.63 0.06 12.93
CA THR A 351 7.49 -0.71 11.69
C THR A 351 6.28 -1.61 11.75
N HIS A 352 5.39 -1.43 10.79
CA HIS A 352 4.23 -2.29 10.58
C HIS A 352 4.42 -3.15 9.33
N TRP A 353 3.77 -4.33 9.30
CA TRP A 353 3.90 -5.32 8.25
C TRP A 353 2.53 -5.78 7.78
N THR A 354 2.41 -6.01 6.48
CA THR A 354 1.25 -6.69 5.89
C THR A 354 1.67 -7.64 4.80
N SER A 355 0.84 -8.65 4.52
CA SER A 355 1.02 -9.54 3.37
C SER A 355 0.50 -8.86 2.12
N ILE A 356 1.24 -9.00 1.03
CA ILE A 356 0.87 -8.48 -0.29
C ILE A 356 0.85 -9.58 -1.33
N THR A 357 0.06 -9.35 -2.37
CA THR A 357 0.07 -10.13 -3.62
C THR A 357 0.30 -9.18 -4.76
N GLY A 358 0.92 -9.65 -5.83
CA GLY A 358 1.19 -8.84 -7.00
C GLY A 358 1.50 -9.66 -8.23
N THR A 359 1.81 -8.99 -9.33
CA THR A 359 2.27 -9.60 -10.56
C THR A 359 3.63 -9.01 -10.94
N TYR A 360 4.58 -9.88 -11.23
CA TYR A 360 5.83 -9.49 -11.86
C TYR A 360 5.63 -9.48 -13.37
N ASP A 361 5.83 -8.33 -13.99
CA ASP A 361 5.84 -8.15 -15.43
C ASP A 361 7.28 -8.03 -15.90
N GLY A 362 7.73 -9.02 -16.66
CA GLY A 362 9.09 -9.04 -17.20
C GLY A 362 9.09 -8.99 -18.72
N LEU A 363 9.98 -8.17 -19.28
CA LEU A 363 10.28 -8.14 -20.69
C LEU A 363 11.76 -8.39 -20.88
N THR A 364 12.13 -9.29 -21.80
CA THR A 364 13.52 -9.49 -22.22
C THR A 364 13.59 -9.74 -23.73
N VAL A 365 14.80 -9.61 -24.27
CA VAL A 365 15.10 -10.01 -25.65
C VAL A 365 16.10 -11.15 -25.59
N GLY A 366 15.75 -12.27 -26.18
CA GLY A 366 16.59 -13.48 -26.20
C GLY A 366 16.57 -14.15 -27.57
N GLU A 367 17.00 -15.40 -27.64
CA GLU A 367 17.09 -16.19 -28.86
C GLU A 367 17.79 -15.42 -30.01
N ILE A 368 18.95 -14.84 -29.69
CA ILE A 368 19.72 -14.05 -30.65
C ILE A 368 20.42 -14.96 -31.63
N ASN A 369 20.12 -14.76 -32.93
CA ASN A 369 20.68 -15.54 -34.03
C ASN A 369 21.24 -14.65 -35.11
N ALA A 370 22.32 -15.06 -35.73
CA ALA A 370 22.82 -14.46 -36.97
C ALA A 370 22.32 -15.26 -38.18
N VAL A 371 21.75 -14.56 -39.14
CA VAL A 371 21.31 -15.13 -40.40
C VAL A 371 22.05 -14.48 -41.52
N VAL A 372 22.77 -15.31 -42.32
CA VAL A 372 23.45 -14.87 -43.52
C VAL A 372 22.49 -15.08 -44.70
N GLU A 373 22.13 -14.01 -45.36
CA GLU A 373 21.28 -14.08 -46.58
C GLU A 373 22.15 -14.47 -47.80
N ARG A 374 21.47 -15.00 -48.82
CA ARG A 374 22.18 -15.35 -50.07
C ARG A 374 22.84 -14.10 -50.63
N CYS A 375 24.15 -14.21 -50.94
CA CYS A 375 24.91 -13.14 -51.56
C CYS A 375 24.36 -12.83 -52.95
N GLN A 376 24.28 -11.56 -53.27
CA GLN A 376 23.77 -11.06 -54.55
C GLN A 376 24.91 -10.42 -55.38
N PRO A 377 24.95 -10.61 -56.69
CA PRO A 377 25.89 -9.90 -57.55
C PRO A 377 25.75 -8.37 -57.39
N VAL A 378 26.87 -7.66 -57.39
CA VAL A 378 26.90 -6.19 -57.42
C VAL A 378 26.66 -5.71 -58.85
N ALA A 379 25.63 -4.91 -59.08
CA ALA A 379 25.17 -4.57 -60.43
C ALA A 379 26.20 -3.88 -61.32
N ASP A 380 27.04 -3.03 -60.75
CA ASP A 380 28.04 -2.22 -61.51
C ASP A 380 29.50 -2.64 -61.19
N ALA A 381 29.70 -3.88 -60.82
CA ALA A 381 31.03 -4.38 -60.53
C ALA A 381 31.86 -4.55 -61.80
N VAL A 382 33.12 -4.20 -61.71
CA VAL A 382 34.06 -4.41 -62.83
C VAL A 382 34.24 -5.91 -63.08
N PRO A 383 34.01 -6.42 -64.33
CA PRO A 383 34.22 -7.84 -64.62
C PRO A 383 35.64 -8.31 -64.30
N CYS A 384 35.75 -9.46 -63.68
CA CYS A 384 37.07 -10.07 -63.39
C CYS A 384 37.70 -10.65 -64.65
N PRO A 385 39.03 -10.59 -64.80
CA PRO A 385 39.78 -11.27 -65.87
C PRO A 385 39.46 -12.77 -65.94
N ALA A 386 39.41 -13.34 -67.11
CA ALA A 386 39.04 -14.76 -67.33
C ALA A 386 40.04 -15.75 -66.70
N ASP A 387 41.24 -15.31 -66.36
CA ASP A 387 42.32 -16.15 -65.82
C ASP A 387 42.28 -16.24 -64.28
N GLU A 388 41.40 -15.53 -63.60
CA GLU A 388 41.26 -15.51 -62.12
C GLU A 388 39.94 -16.14 -61.60
N GLN A 389 39.19 -16.87 -62.43
CA GLN A 389 37.94 -17.55 -62.05
C GLN A 389 38.16 -18.98 -61.55
#